data_8424a40c324e2677a1d7048730df2a46
#
_entry.id   8424a40c324e2677a1d7048730df2a46
#
_cell.length_a   1.000
_cell.length_b   1.000
_cell.length_c   1.000
_cell.angle_alpha   90.00
_cell.angle_beta   90.00
_cell.angle_gamma   90.00
#
_symmetry.space_group_name_H-M   'P 1'
#
loop_
_entity.id
_entity.type
_entity.pdbx_description
1 polymer ?
#
loop_
_entity_poly.entity_id
_entity_poly.type
_entity_poly.pdbx_seq_one_letter_code
_entity_poly.pdbx_strand_id
1 'polypeptide(L)'
;AGGTILLRAIGMPSGAVGQLAWSRSAETVASVDGKGVVHCLRAGMTTVRAVAGSTGAAAAFDIEVVDGRMLRGRVCNGKGEAVAGATIEMSDADGERVATFVSGDDGCFTSEVDEVTAGDYSLLLTCEGYPEQAVPATVTEGMTLLEVPLLRSDEFDRGDGTFEVAVQPFERSAFVTWSASEAEAWRVQWRPMDSAFYIGTETVAESQFDIDDLERQKDYVVRIAELSGQAERSYRIAYFTTAAQSGRYAGMALQSEYAVGAPVLLKAINVSDEAQLSWAVDGETTTESVVRLAAGEHEVELRVTDGGRTEIITKYIKVE
;
A
#
# COMPACT_ATOMS: atom_id res chain seq x y z
N ALA A 1 22.07 11.08 -19.47
CA ALA A 1 23.48 10.66 -19.59
C ALA A 1 24.01 10.19 -18.22
N GLY A 2 25.14 9.45 -18.19
CA GLY A 2 25.74 8.93 -16.94
C GLY A 2 25.23 7.57 -16.50
N GLY A 3 24.14 7.05 -17.08
CA GLY A 3 23.62 5.71 -16.78
C GLY A 3 24.38 4.58 -17.48
N THR A 4 24.10 3.33 -17.04
CA THR A 4 24.63 2.12 -17.67
C THR A 4 23.53 1.13 -18.01
N ILE A 5 23.67 0.40 -19.12
CA ILE A 5 22.77 -0.65 -19.60
C ILE A 5 23.56 -1.91 -19.82
N LEU A 6 23.11 -3.04 -19.25
CA LEU A 6 23.70 -4.36 -19.53
C LEU A 6 22.90 -5.04 -20.65
N LEU A 7 23.53 -5.21 -21.83
CA LEU A 7 22.96 -5.98 -22.93
C LEU A 7 23.33 -7.46 -22.76
N ARG A 8 22.33 -8.32 -22.92
CA ARG A 8 22.52 -9.78 -22.89
C ARG A 8 22.10 -10.40 -24.21
N ALA A 9 22.96 -11.24 -24.77
CA ALA A 9 22.57 -12.07 -25.90
C ALA A 9 21.83 -13.31 -25.41
N ILE A 10 20.65 -13.56 -25.97
CA ILE A 10 19.82 -14.75 -25.72
C ILE A 10 19.78 -15.62 -26.98
N GLY A 11 19.51 -16.93 -26.83
CA GLY A 11 19.41 -17.87 -27.95
C GLY A 11 20.75 -18.29 -28.55
N MET A 12 21.86 -18.00 -27.88
CA MET A 12 23.18 -18.45 -28.32
C MET A 12 23.50 -19.89 -27.84
N PRO A 13 24.20 -20.71 -28.66
CA PRO A 13 24.67 -22.00 -28.20
C PRO A 13 25.56 -21.88 -26.97
N SER A 14 25.54 -22.89 -26.06
CA SER A 14 26.40 -22.92 -24.90
C SER A 14 27.89 -22.85 -25.32
N GLY A 15 28.62 -21.87 -24.74
CA GLY A 15 30.01 -21.59 -25.06
C GLY A 15 30.28 -20.45 -26.05
N ALA A 16 29.26 -19.91 -26.71
CA ALA A 16 29.42 -18.80 -27.66
C ALA A 16 29.39 -17.39 -26.99
N VAL A 17 28.94 -17.30 -25.74
CA VAL A 17 28.79 -16.02 -25.01
C VAL A 17 30.11 -15.28 -24.81
N GLY A 18 31.24 -15.98 -24.69
CA GLY A 18 32.56 -15.40 -24.53
C GLY A 18 33.22 -14.85 -25.81
N GLN A 19 32.53 -14.92 -26.96
CA GLN A 19 33.06 -14.52 -28.27
C GLN A 19 32.23 -13.42 -28.95
N LEU A 20 31.53 -12.60 -28.17
CA LEU A 20 30.78 -11.45 -28.73
C LEU A 20 31.72 -10.26 -28.91
N ALA A 21 31.78 -9.76 -30.15
CA ALA A 21 32.38 -8.48 -30.46
C ALA A 21 31.30 -7.38 -30.45
N TRP A 22 31.49 -6.41 -29.58
CA TRP A 22 30.61 -5.28 -29.43
C TRP A 22 31.15 -4.06 -30.18
N SER A 23 30.28 -3.32 -30.83
CA SER A 23 30.59 -2.06 -31.51
C SER A 23 29.43 -1.08 -31.38
N ARG A 24 29.68 0.20 -31.66
CA ARG A 24 28.71 1.29 -31.62
C ARG A 24 28.91 2.25 -32.79
N SER A 25 27.84 2.95 -33.18
CA SER A 25 27.89 3.92 -34.27
C SER A 25 28.36 5.30 -33.84
N ALA A 26 28.04 5.72 -32.59
CA ALA A 26 28.38 7.05 -32.08
C ALA A 26 29.13 6.95 -30.74
N GLU A 27 30.47 7.06 -30.79
CA GLU A 27 31.35 6.94 -29.63
C GLU A 27 31.21 8.10 -28.61
N THR A 28 30.72 9.23 -29.03
CA THR A 28 30.46 10.39 -28.16
C THR A 28 29.17 10.25 -27.37
N VAL A 29 28.24 9.42 -27.83
CA VAL A 29 26.94 9.17 -27.20
C VAL A 29 27.01 8.06 -26.18
N ALA A 30 27.64 6.93 -26.52
CA ALA A 30 27.84 5.83 -25.61
C ALA A 30 29.12 5.06 -25.89
N SER A 31 29.62 4.34 -24.90
CA SER A 31 30.65 3.32 -25.02
C SER A 31 30.07 1.95 -24.65
N VAL A 32 30.62 0.88 -25.23
CA VAL A 32 30.26 -0.48 -24.89
C VAL A 32 31.53 -1.29 -24.60
N ASP A 33 31.54 -2.05 -23.51
CA ASP A 33 32.65 -2.90 -23.15
C ASP A 33 32.52 -4.33 -23.73
N GLY A 34 33.58 -5.15 -23.56
CA GLY A 34 33.56 -6.54 -24.03
C GLY A 34 32.58 -7.47 -23.34
N LYS A 35 31.95 -7.02 -22.25
CA LYS A 35 30.92 -7.77 -21.50
C LYS A 35 29.49 -7.33 -21.90
N GLY A 36 29.35 -6.34 -22.79
CA GLY A 36 28.06 -5.80 -23.21
C GLY A 36 27.50 -4.72 -22.29
N VAL A 37 28.32 -4.14 -21.39
CA VAL A 37 27.91 -2.99 -20.61
C VAL A 37 28.04 -1.73 -21.46
N VAL A 38 26.94 -1.05 -21.68
CA VAL A 38 26.86 0.23 -22.39
C VAL A 38 26.90 1.34 -21.35
N HIS A 39 27.83 2.28 -21.48
CA HIS A 39 27.91 3.49 -20.67
C HIS A 39 27.37 4.66 -21.50
N CYS A 40 26.31 5.30 -21.02
CA CYS A 40 25.68 6.47 -21.65
C CYS A 40 26.49 7.73 -21.30
N LEU A 41 27.12 8.35 -22.30
CA LEU A 41 28.08 9.46 -22.09
C LEU A 41 27.43 10.83 -22.34
N ARG A 42 26.61 10.96 -23.37
CA ARG A 42 26.00 12.22 -23.79
C ARG A 42 24.69 11.96 -24.52
N ALA A 43 23.76 12.89 -24.42
CA ALA A 43 22.49 12.84 -25.18
C ALA A 43 22.71 12.67 -26.68
N GLY A 44 21.88 11.82 -27.28
CA GLY A 44 21.89 11.52 -28.72
C GLY A 44 21.53 10.05 -29.00
N MET A 45 21.57 9.71 -30.27
CA MET A 45 21.26 8.35 -30.75
C MET A 45 22.58 7.59 -31.05
N THR A 46 22.59 6.30 -30.67
CA THR A 46 23.66 5.38 -31.04
C THR A 46 23.10 3.98 -31.32
N THR A 47 23.64 3.29 -32.32
CA THR A 47 23.32 1.89 -32.56
C THR A 47 24.43 1.04 -31.97
N VAL A 48 24.11 0.15 -31.03
CA VAL A 48 25.03 -0.85 -30.48
C VAL A 48 24.83 -2.16 -31.22
N ARG A 49 25.91 -2.76 -31.70
CA ARG A 49 25.89 -4.02 -32.46
C ARG A 49 26.72 -5.08 -31.74
N ALA A 50 26.17 -6.28 -31.63
CA ALA A 50 26.85 -7.47 -31.18
C ALA A 50 27.06 -8.43 -32.35
N VAL A 51 28.27 -9.01 -32.49
CA VAL A 51 28.59 -10.00 -33.51
C VAL A 51 29.19 -11.23 -32.81
N ALA A 52 28.64 -12.41 -33.11
CA ALA A 52 29.19 -13.68 -32.62
C ALA A 52 30.37 -14.13 -33.49
N GLY A 53 31.56 -14.18 -32.90
CA GLY A 53 32.82 -14.51 -33.64
C GLY A 53 32.80 -15.87 -34.32
N SER A 54 32.09 -16.86 -33.76
CA SER A 54 32.06 -18.23 -34.31
C SER A 54 31.07 -18.42 -35.48
N THR A 55 30.01 -17.63 -35.58
CA THR A 55 28.93 -17.81 -36.56
C THR A 55 28.76 -16.61 -37.48
N GLY A 56 29.32 -15.45 -37.14
CA GLY A 56 29.04 -14.18 -37.79
C GLY A 56 27.63 -13.64 -37.59
N ALA A 57 26.80 -14.31 -36.77
CA ALA A 57 25.45 -13.81 -36.46
C ALA A 57 25.56 -12.46 -35.74
N ALA A 58 24.72 -11.52 -36.11
CA ALA A 58 24.73 -10.16 -35.57
C ALA A 58 23.33 -9.71 -35.17
N ALA A 59 23.29 -8.91 -34.11
CA ALA A 59 22.14 -8.16 -33.67
C ALA A 59 22.52 -6.70 -33.45
N ALA A 60 21.59 -5.78 -33.66
CA ALA A 60 21.78 -4.36 -33.43
C ALA A 60 20.59 -3.78 -32.68
N PHE A 61 20.87 -2.79 -31.81
CA PHE A 61 19.89 -2.08 -31.03
C PHE A 61 20.15 -0.59 -31.12
N ASP A 62 19.12 0.19 -31.36
CA ASP A 62 19.20 1.63 -31.28
C ASP A 62 18.97 2.06 -29.84
N ILE A 63 19.88 2.88 -29.33
CA ILE A 63 19.86 3.43 -27.97
C ILE A 63 19.79 4.94 -28.07
N GLU A 64 18.75 5.51 -27.51
CA GLU A 64 18.64 6.93 -27.28
C GLU A 64 19.14 7.26 -25.89
N VAL A 65 20.09 8.15 -25.78
CA VAL A 65 20.58 8.70 -24.52
C VAL A 65 19.98 10.09 -24.37
N VAL A 66 19.24 10.30 -23.30
CA VAL A 66 18.64 11.59 -22.97
C VAL A 66 19.35 12.22 -21.77
N ASP A 67 19.42 13.54 -21.74
CA ASP A 67 19.78 14.30 -20.55
C ASP A 67 18.50 14.74 -19.85
N GLY A 68 18.48 14.67 -18.52
CA GLY A 68 17.32 14.99 -17.70
C GLY A 68 16.74 13.79 -16.99
N ARG A 69 15.65 14.02 -16.28
CA ARG A 69 14.90 12.97 -15.56
C ARG A 69 13.90 12.32 -16.50
N MET A 70 13.76 11.02 -16.39
CA MET A 70 12.76 10.25 -17.11
C MET A 70 12.27 9.12 -16.20
N LEU A 71 10.97 8.97 -16.09
CA LEU A 71 10.32 7.87 -15.43
C LEU A 71 9.89 6.84 -16.47
N ARG A 72 10.27 5.59 -16.29
CA ARG A 72 9.76 4.46 -17.06
C ARG A 72 9.29 3.40 -16.09
N GLY A 73 8.04 2.97 -16.24
CA GLY A 73 7.46 1.91 -15.43
C GLY A 73 6.92 0.78 -16.30
N ARG A 74 6.72 -0.38 -15.67
CA ARG A 74 6.03 -1.53 -16.24
C ARG A 74 4.99 -2.02 -15.25
N VAL A 75 3.73 -2.05 -15.68
CA VAL A 75 2.63 -2.63 -14.93
C VAL A 75 2.56 -4.13 -15.21
N CYS A 76 2.56 -4.94 -14.15
CA CYS A 76 2.47 -6.40 -14.24
C CYS A 76 1.46 -6.94 -13.21
N ASN A 77 0.88 -8.13 -13.49
CA ASN A 77 0.04 -8.84 -12.53
C ASN A 77 0.89 -9.65 -11.54
N GLY A 78 0.27 -10.33 -10.59
CA GLY A 78 0.96 -11.15 -9.58
C GLY A 78 1.78 -12.32 -10.14
N LYS A 79 1.65 -12.62 -11.44
CA LYS A 79 2.48 -13.61 -12.15
C LYS A 79 3.63 -12.98 -12.95
N GLY A 80 3.76 -11.64 -12.92
CA GLY A 80 4.77 -10.91 -13.68
C GLY A 80 4.41 -10.72 -15.17
N GLU A 81 3.16 -11.03 -15.58
CA GLU A 81 2.68 -10.81 -16.94
C GLU A 81 2.31 -9.34 -17.14
N ALA A 82 2.54 -8.79 -18.32
CA ALA A 82 2.20 -7.41 -18.66
C ALA A 82 0.70 -7.12 -18.52
N VAL A 83 0.35 -5.98 -17.95
CA VAL A 83 -1.02 -5.46 -17.90
C VAL A 83 -1.11 -4.23 -18.79
N ALA A 84 -1.82 -4.37 -19.90
CA ALA A 84 -2.06 -3.30 -20.87
C ALA A 84 -3.27 -2.45 -20.46
N GLY A 85 -3.28 -1.17 -20.84
CA GLY A 85 -4.43 -0.27 -20.68
C GLY A 85 -4.67 0.15 -19.23
N ALA A 86 -3.76 -0.13 -18.30
CA ALA A 86 -3.85 0.40 -16.96
C ALA A 86 -3.59 1.92 -16.97
N THR A 87 -4.46 2.68 -16.34
CA THR A 87 -4.26 4.11 -16.07
C THR A 87 -3.47 4.26 -14.78
N ILE A 88 -2.43 5.08 -14.80
CA ILE A 88 -1.54 5.38 -13.68
C ILE A 88 -1.63 6.88 -13.41
N GLU A 89 -2.34 7.28 -12.36
CA GLU A 89 -2.35 8.65 -11.87
C GLU A 89 -1.25 8.84 -10.83
N MET A 90 -0.36 9.80 -11.04
CA MET A 90 0.77 10.09 -10.17
C MET A 90 0.48 11.35 -9.36
N SER A 91 0.54 11.23 -8.04
CA SER A 91 0.32 12.35 -7.12
C SER A 91 1.50 12.52 -6.17
N ASP A 92 1.76 13.75 -5.75
CA ASP A 92 2.76 14.09 -4.73
C ASP A 92 2.24 13.81 -3.30
N ALA A 93 3.06 14.18 -2.30
CA ALA A 93 2.73 13.96 -0.89
C ALA A 93 1.53 14.80 -0.40
N ASP A 94 1.19 15.88 -1.07
CA ASP A 94 0.05 16.74 -0.78
C ASP A 94 -1.23 16.24 -1.48
N GLY A 95 -1.12 15.17 -2.29
CA GLY A 95 -2.21 14.57 -3.05
C GLY A 95 -2.53 15.29 -4.37
N GLU A 96 -1.70 16.25 -4.76
CA GLU A 96 -1.85 16.95 -6.04
C GLU A 96 -1.36 16.05 -7.18
N ARG A 97 -2.23 15.86 -8.20
CA ARG A 97 -1.88 15.05 -9.36
C ARG A 97 -0.87 15.76 -10.24
N VAL A 98 0.30 15.13 -10.42
CA VAL A 98 1.42 15.67 -11.19
C VAL A 98 1.52 15.11 -12.61
N ALA A 99 1.08 13.87 -12.84
CA ALA A 99 1.10 13.23 -14.17
C ALA A 99 0.07 12.12 -14.28
N THR A 100 -0.26 11.72 -15.51
CA THR A 100 -1.11 10.55 -15.80
C THR A 100 -0.53 9.79 -16.98
N PHE A 101 -0.38 8.47 -16.83
CA PHE A 101 0.14 7.57 -17.85
C PHE A 101 -0.87 6.47 -18.18
N VAL A 102 -0.67 5.80 -19.31
CA VAL A 102 -1.41 4.59 -19.66
C VAL A 102 -0.40 3.54 -20.10
N SER A 103 -0.50 2.32 -19.57
CA SER A 103 0.38 1.23 -19.96
C SER A 103 0.07 0.69 -21.36
N GLY A 104 1.11 0.47 -22.15
CA GLY A 104 1.02 -0.14 -23.48
C GLY A 104 0.81 -1.65 -23.43
N ASP A 105 0.79 -2.31 -24.60
CA ASP A 105 0.61 -3.77 -24.74
C ASP A 105 1.67 -4.59 -24.00
N ASP A 106 2.86 -4.03 -23.82
CA ASP A 106 3.96 -4.62 -23.05
C ASP A 106 3.91 -4.29 -21.55
N GLY A 107 2.85 -3.59 -21.11
CA GLY A 107 2.67 -3.08 -19.76
C GLY A 107 3.50 -1.83 -19.46
N CYS A 108 4.32 -1.33 -20.39
CA CYS A 108 5.21 -0.20 -20.14
C CYS A 108 4.50 1.15 -20.26
N PHE A 109 4.95 2.10 -19.42
CA PHE A 109 4.63 3.52 -19.53
C PHE A 109 5.90 4.36 -19.33
N THR A 110 5.92 5.56 -19.88
CA THR A 110 7.12 6.43 -19.83
C THR A 110 6.67 7.89 -19.75
N SER A 111 7.34 8.68 -18.91
CA SER A 111 7.18 10.14 -18.87
C SER A 111 7.94 10.81 -20.02
N GLU A 112 7.57 12.04 -20.34
CA GLU A 112 8.46 12.94 -21.07
C GLU A 112 9.69 13.28 -20.20
N VAL A 113 10.74 13.80 -20.86
CA VAL A 113 11.96 14.21 -20.16
C VAL A 113 11.65 15.43 -19.28
N ASP A 114 12.05 15.39 -18.02
CA ASP A 114 11.81 16.42 -17.00
C ASP A 114 10.33 16.75 -16.72
N GLU A 115 9.39 15.91 -17.16
CA GLU A 115 7.96 16.04 -16.84
C GLU A 115 7.70 15.91 -15.34
N VAL A 116 8.42 14.99 -14.67
CA VAL A 116 8.28 14.71 -13.25
C VAL A 116 9.56 15.11 -12.52
N THR A 117 9.44 15.79 -11.38
CA THR A 117 10.60 16.18 -10.54
C THR A 117 11.08 14.99 -9.70
N ALA A 118 12.31 15.05 -9.17
CA ALA A 118 12.78 14.07 -8.20
C ALA A 118 11.99 14.22 -6.88
N GLY A 119 11.57 13.10 -6.30
CA GLY A 119 10.76 13.08 -5.09
C GLY A 119 10.01 11.77 -4.89
N ASP A 120 9.22 11.72 -3.82
CA ASP A 120 8.35 10.60 -3.49
C ASP A 120 6.92 10.88 -3.94
N TYR A 121 6.29 9.87 -4.52
CA TYR A 121 4.99 9.94 -5.16
C TYR A 121 4.12 8.74 -4.81
N SER A 122 2.81 8.92 -4.96
CA SER A 122 1.82 7.84 -4.99
C SER A 122 1.37 7.60 -6.43
N LEU A 123 1.41 6.36 -6.88
CA LEU A 123 0.84 5.94 -8.16
C LEU A 123 -0.48 5.24 -7.91
N LEU A 124 -1.60 5.85 -8.32
CA LEU A 124 -2.91 5.22 -8.30
C LEU A 124 -3.13 4.49 -9.62
N LEU A 125 -3.32 3.17 -9.55
CA LEU A 125 -3.52 2.31 -10.70
C LEU A 125 -4.99 1.91 -10.79
N THR A 126 -5.57 2.10 -11.99
CA THR A 126 -6.90 1.63 -12.35
C THR A 126 -6.85 0.83 -13.64
N CYS A 127 -7.47 -0.35 -13.68
CA CYS A 127 -7.58 -1.19 -14.86
C CYS A 127 -8.81 -2.09 -14.76
N GLU A 128 -9.48 -2.35 -15.89
CA GLU A 128 -10.64 -3.26 -15.92
C GLU A 128 -10.26 -4.67 -15.43
N GLY A 129 -11.05 -5.22 -14.51
CA GLY A 129 -10.82 -6.53 -13.91
C GLY A 129 -9.85 -6.57 -12.73
N TYR A 130 -9.35 -5.41 -12.31
CA TYR A 130 -8.50 -5.24 -11.13
C TYR A 130 -9.11 -4.23 -10.16
N PRO A 131 -8.98 -4.42 -8.85
CA PRO A 131 -9.31 -3.37 -7.90
C PRO A 131 -8.31 -2.21 -8.03
N GLU A 132 -8.76 -1.02 -7.70
CA GLU A 132 -7.92 0.17 -7.63
C GLU A 132 -6.81 0.01 -6.58
N GLN A 133 -5.59 0.38 -6.91
CA GLN A 133 -4.43 0.21 -6.05
C GLN A 133 -3.52 1.42 -6.08
N ALA A 134 -2.97 1.76 -4.92
CA ALA A 134 -1.93 2.77 -4.80
C ALA A 134 -0.60 2.14 -4.37
N VAL A 135 0.46 2.48 -5.09
CA VAL A 135 1.82 2.05 -4.78
C VAL A 135 2.76 3.25 -4.67
N PRO A 136 3.77 3.20 -3.76
CA PRO A 136 4.75 4.26 -3.67
C PRO A 136 5.71 4.21 -4.85
N ALA A 137 6.19 5.38 -5.27
CA ALA A 137 7.24 5.52 -6.26
C ALA A 137 8.19 6.63 -5.86
N THR A 138 9.50 6.39 -5.97
CA THR A 138 10.52 7.42 -5.78
C THR A 138 11.16 7.73 -7.12
N VAL A 139 11.03 8.97 -7.59
CA VAL A 139 11.69 9.47 -8.79
C VAL A 139 13.05 10.06 -8.39
N THR A 140 14.10 9.59 -9.06
CA THR A 140 15.47 10.04 -8.83
C THR A 140 15.95 10.99 -9.94
N GLU A 141 17.08 11.64 -9.74
CA GLU A 141 17.76 12.35 -10.82
C GLU A 141 18.21 11.34 -11.91
N GLY A 142 17.93 11.62 -13.15
CA GLY A 142 18.19 10.75 -14.30
C GLY A 142 17.02 9.81 -14.62
N MET A 143 17.31 8.57 -15.00
CA MET A 143 16.29 7.59 -15.35
C MET A 143 15.84 6.80 -14.12
N THR A 144 14.56 6.83 -13.82
CA THR A 144 13.91 5.98 -12.81
C THR A 144 13.20 4.83 -13.51
N LEU A 145 13.49 3.59 -13.09
CA LEU A 145 12.82 2.38 -13.57
C LEU A 145 11.95 1.80 -12.45
N LEU A 146 10.69 1.60 -12.74
CA LEU A 146 9.71 1.04 -11.80
C LEU A 146 9.12 -0.27 -12.33
N GLU A 147 8.97 -1.24 -11.45
CA GLU A 147 8.07 -2.38 -11.66
C GLU A 147 6.86 -2.20 -10.75
N VAL A 148 5.69 -2.09 -11.34
CA VAL A 148 4.46 -1.68 -10.64
C VAL A 148 3.47 -2.84 -10.69
N PRO A 149 3.28 -3.57 -9.57
CA PRO A 149 2.33 -4.67 -9.52
C PRO A 149 0.90 -4.14 -9.46
N LEU A 150 0.03 -4.70 -10.30
CA LEU A 150 -1.42 -4.53 -10.22
C LEU A 150 -2.02 -5.90 -9.88
N LEU A 151 -2.52 -6.04 -8.66
CA LEU A 151 -2.89 -7.32 -8.08
C LEU A 151 -4.41 -7.49 -8.04
N ARG A 152 -4.88 -8.73 -8.17
CA ARG A 152 -6.27 -9.07 -7.87
C ARG A 152 -6.46 -9.16 -6.36
N SER A 153 -7.72 -9.16 -5.92
CA SER A 153 -8.05 -9.16 -4.49
C SER A 153 -7.52 -10.38 -3.71
N ASP A 154 -7.29 -11.50 -4.40
CA ASP A 154 -6.68 -12.73 -3.84
C ASP A 154 -5.14 -12.69 -3.80
N GLU A 155 -4.54 -11.72 -4.50
CA GLU A 155 -3.08 -11.51 -4.60
C GLU A 155 -2.58 -10.37 -3.70
N PHE A 156 -3.47 -9.64 -3.00
CA PHE A 156 -3.07 -8.55 -2.11
C PHE A 156 -2.15 -9.05 -0.99
N ASP A 157 -1.14 -8.23 -0.68
CA ASP A 157 -0.30 -8.45 0.48
C ASP A 157 -1.15 -8.43 1.76
N ARG A 158 -1.09 -9.52 2.50
CA ARG A 158 -1.74 -9.65 3.81
C ARG A 158 -0.73 -9.71 4.95
N GLY A 159 0.55 -9.59 4.61
CA GLY A 159 1.66 -9.69 5.55
C GLY A 159 2.01 -11.14 5.92
N ASP A 160 3.08 -11.28 6.69
CA ASP A 160 3.69 -12.54 7.13
C ASP A 160 3.36 -12.91 8.59
N GLY A 161 2.64 -12.03 9.31
CA GLY A 161 2.20 -12.27 10.68
C GLY A 161 1.23 -13.45 10.80
N THR A 162 1.32 -14.19 11.89
CA THR A 162 0.45 -15.35 12.18
C THR A 162 -0.80 -14.97 12.98
N PHE A 163 -0.87 -13.74 13.50
CA PHE A 163 -2.03 -13.21 14.21
C PHE A 163 -3.14 -12.80 13.23
N GLU A 164 -4.38 -12.81 13.69
CA GLU A 164 -5.52 -12.40 12.89
C GLU A 164 -5.90 -10.96 13.19
N VAL A 165 -6.35 -10.24 12.16
CA VAL A 165 -6.81 -8.86 12.26
C VAL A 165 -8.27 -8.80 11.85
N ALA A 166 -9.10 -8.20 12.69
CA ALA A 166 -10.49 -7.87 12.40
C ALA A 166 -10.67 -6.35 12.41
N VAL A 167 -11.42 -5.84 11.44
CA VAL A 167 -11.76 -4.42 11.35
C VAL A 167 -13.27 -4.28 11.36
N GLN A 168 -13.78 -3.45 12.26
CA GLN A 168 -15.16 -3.03 12.27
C GLN A 168 -15.23 -1.58 11.78
N PRO A 169 -15.61 -1.35 10.52
CA PRO A 169 -15.68 -0.01 9.97
C PRO A 169 -16.97 0.68 10.38
N PHE A 170 -16.86 2.00 10.59
CA PHE A 170 -17.96 2.92 10.83
C PHE A 170 -17.97 4.00 9.76
N GLU A 171 -18.81 5.04 9.95
CA GLU A 171 -18.97 6.11 8.99
C GLU A 171 -17.69 6.95 8.82
N ARG A 172 -17.03 7.30 9.92
CA ARG A 172 -15.83 8.14 9.95
C ARG A 172 -14.73 7.60 10.85
N SER A 173 -14.82 6.33 11.21
CA SER A 173 -13.86 5.66 12.07
C SER A 173 -13.82 4.17 11.77
N ALA A 174 -12.83 3.48 12.33
CA ALA A 174 -12.76 2.03 12.32
C ALA A 174 -12.21 1.53 13.65
N PHE A 175 -12.83 0.51 14.21
CA PHE A 175 -12.29 -0.21 15.36
C PHE A 175 -11.53 -1.43 14.86
N VAL A 176 -10.25 -1.50 15.19
CA VAL A 176 -9.35 -2.56 14.74
C VAL A 176 -8.92 -3.38 15.92
N THR A 177 -9.03 -4.69 15.80
CA THR A 177 -8.59 -5.65 16.82
C THR A 177 -7.74 -6.74 16.18
N TRP A 178 -6.85 -7.33 16.97
CA TRP A 178 -6.05 -8.46 16.52
C TRP A 178 -5.81 -9.45 17.64
N SER A 179 -5.54 -10.71 17.26
CA SER A 179 -5.28 -11.75 18.25
C SER A 179 -3.98 -11.44 18.99
N ALA A 180 -3.99 -11.68 20.30
CA ALA A 180 -2.83 -11.46 21.15
C ALA A 180 -1.68 -12.38 20.74
N SER A 181 -0.45 -11.83 20.80
CA SER A 181 0.79 -12.58 20.66
C SER A 181 1.72 -12.26 21.83
N GLU A 182 2.95 -12.76 21.80
CA GLU A 182 4.00 -12.42 22.77
C GLU A 182 4.64 -11.04 22.50
N ALA A 183 4.08 -10.22 21.61
CA ALA A 183 4.60 -8.90 21.31
C ALA A 183 4.40 -7.94 22.48
N GLU A 184 5.41 -7.13 22.77
CA GLU A 184 5.37 -6.11 23.82
C GLU A 184 4.61 -4.85 23.39
N ALA A 185 4.60 -4.59 22.10
CA ALA A 185 3.91 -3.45 21.49
C ALA A 185 3.59 -3.72 20.00
N TRP A 186 2.74 -2.90 19.46
CA TRP A 186 2.26 -2.97 18.10
C TRP A 186 2.36 -1.60 17.42
N ARG A 187 2.78 -1.57 16.15
CA ARG A 187 2.67 -0.38 15.31
C ARG A 187 1.45 -0.50 14.43
N VAL A 188 0.52 0.43 14.55
CA VAL A 188 -0.68 0.55 13.73
C VAL A 188 -0.49 1.69 12.75
N GLN A 189 -0.64 1.42 11.48
CA GLN A 189 -0.50 2.41 10.40
C GLN A 189 -1.71 2.31 9.48
N TRP A 190 -2.26 3.44 9.03
CA TRP A 190 -3.40 3.43 8.13
C TRP A 190 -3.30 4.49 7.05
N ARG A 191 -3.93 4.21 5.92
CA ARG A 191 -3.98 5.09 4.77
C ARG A 191 -5.23 4.84 3.94
N PRO A 192 -5.70 5.82 3.15
CA PRO A 192 -6.63 5.57 2.06
C PRO A 192 -6.03 4.57 1.05
N MET A 193 -6.87 3.77 0.41
CA MET A 193 -6.42 2.81 -0.60
C MET A 193 -5.91 3.51 -1.87
N ASP A 194 -6.42 4.71 -2.14
CA ASP A 194 -6.01 5.59 -3.23
C ASP A 194 -4.75 6.41 -2.93
N SER A 195 -4.05 6.13 -1.84
CA SER A 195 -2.78 6.76 -1.46
C SER A 195 -1.77 5.70 -1.05
N ALA A 196 -0.51 5.85 -1.45
CA ALA A 196 0.59 5.03 -0.96
C ALA A 196 1.18 5.52 0.38
N PHE A 197 0.79 6.71 0.83
CA PHE A 197 1.31 7.33 2.05
C PHE A 197 0.39 7.09 3.24
N TYR A 198 0.96 6.64 4.35
CA TYR A 198 0.23 6.51 5.60
C TYR A 198 -0.15 7.88 6.14
N ILE A 199 -1.44 8.05 6.48
CA ILE A 199 -1.96 9.28 7.10
C ILE A 199 -1.92 9.22 8.62
N GLY A 200 -1.73 8.04 9.20
CA GLY A 200 -1.57 7.85 10.62
C GLY A 200 -0.63 6.71 10.97
N THR A 201 0.08 6.86 12.09
CA THR A 201 1.00 5.87 12.65
C THR A 201 0.97 6.00 14.16
N GLU A 202 0.64 4.91 14.85
CA GLU A 202 0.61 4.85 16.33
C GLU A 202 1.31 3.59 16.82
N THR A 203 1.82 3.66 18.05
CA THR A 203 2.40 2.50 18.74
C THR A 203 1.59 2.25 20.01
N VAL A 204 1.02 1.06 20.10
CA VAL A 204 0.12 0.66 21.19
C VAL A 204 0.60 -0.62 21.89
N ALA A 205 0.26 -0.78 23.16
CA ALA A 205 0.56 -2.00 23.91
C ALA A 205 -0.61 -3.01 23.88
N GLU A 206 -1.80 -2.56 23.55
CA GLU A 206 -3.02 -3.37 23.54
C GLU A 206 -3.30 -3.90 22.12
N SER A 207 -4.00 -5.04 22.03
CA SER A 207 -4.35 -5.68 20.76
C SER A 207 -5.61 -5.08 20.14
N GLN A 208 -5.81 -3.77 20.27
CA GLN A 208 -6.92 -3.02 19.71
C GLN A 208 -6.54 -1.55 19.50
N PHE A 209 -7.18 -0.91 18.53
CA PHE A 209 -7.00 0.51 18.24
C PHE A 209 -8.21 1.10 17.53
N ASP A 210 -8.54 2.35 17.86
CA ASP A 210 -9.55 3.16 17.16
C ASP A 210 -8.88 4.09 16.16
N ILE A 211 -9.31 4.01 14.92
CA ILE A 211 -8.93 4.94 13.87
C ILE A 211 -10.08 5.92 13.70
N ASP A 212 -9.83 7.19 13.98
CA ASP A 212 -10.80 8.27 13.85
C ASP A 212 -10.51 9.17 12.64
N ASP A 213 -11.38 10.14 12.37
CA ASP A 213 -11.28 11.16 11.33
C ASP A 213 -11.14 10.63 9.89
N LEU A 214 -11.74 9.48 9.61
CA LEU A 214 -11.80 8.90 8.28
C LEU A 214 -12.87 9.58 7.42
N GLU A 215 -12.68 9.52 6.10
CA GLU A 215 -13.72 9.90 5.13
C GLU A 215 -14.78 8.80 5.02
N ARG A 216 -16.04 9.20 4.68
CA ARG A 216 -17.14 8.27 4.47
C ARG A 216 -17.02 7.56 3.14
N GLN A 217 -17.52 6.33 3.07
CA GLN A 217 -17.59 5.52 1.84
C GLN A 217 -16.25 5.47 1.10
N LYS A 218 -15.16 5.40 1.86
CA LYS A 218 -13.80 5.36 1.32
C LYS A 218 -13.08 4.08 1.74
N ASP A 219 -12.28 3.54 0.83
CA ASP A 219 -11.48 2.35 1.06
C ASP A 219 -10.18 2.70 1.77
N TYR A 220 -9.83 1.90 2.77
CA TYR A 220 -8.65 2.07 3.61
C TYR A 220 -7.85 0.78 3.72
N VAL A 221 -6.58 0.98 3.98
CA VAL A 221 -5.62 -0.07 4.34
C VAL A 221 -5.15 0.19 5.76
N VAL A 222 -5.20 -0.82 6.62
CA VAL A 222 -4.56 -0.81 7.93
C VAL A 222 -3.48 -1.87 8.00
N ARG A 223 -2.29 -1.47 8.45
CA ARG A 223 -1.14 -2.34 8.67
C ARG A 223 -0.83 -2.39 10.15
N ILE A 224 -0.72 -3.60 10.69
CA ILE A 224 -0.40 -3.87 12.09
C ILE A 224 0.89 -4.67 12.12
N ALA A 225 1.90 -4.16 12.80
CA ALA A 225 3.21 -4.80 12.92
C ALA A 225 3.54 -5.11 14.39
N GLU A 226 3.99 -6.34 14.65
CA GLU A 226 4.56 -6.73 15.92
C GLU A 226 5.91 -6.07 16.15
N LEU A 227 6.12 -5.48 17.33
CA LEU A 227 7.37 -4.85 17.68
C LEU A 227 8.15 -5.67 18.73
N SER A 228 9.46 -5.67 18.58
CA SER A 228 10.42 -6.07 19.60
C SER A 228 11.39 -4.92 19.82
N GLY A 229 11.16 -4.13 20.84
CA GLY A 229 11.77 -2.82 20.98
C GLY A 229 11.36 -1.90 19.82
N GLN A 230 12.30 -1.48 18.99
CA GLN A 230 12.04 -0.62 17.80
C GLN A 230 11.92 -1.42 16.48
N ALA A 231 12.26 -2.71 16.49
CA ALA A 231 12.28 -3.53 15.29
C ALA A 231 10.94 -4.23 15.07
N GLU A 232 10.47 -4.23 13.81
CA GLU A 232 9.33 -5.04 13.40
C GLU A 232 9.74 -6.50 13.24
N ARG A 233 8.92 -7.43 13.77
CA ARG A 233 9.11 -8.89 13.64
C ARG A 233 8.28 -9.46 12.50
N SER A 234 7.03 -9.06 12.44
CA SER A 234 6.05 -9.50 11.46
C SER A 234 4.95 -8.47 11.34
N TYR A 235 4.15 -8.54 10.30
CA TYR A 235 3.01 -7.64 10.12
C TYR A 235 1.82 -8.32 9.46
N ARG A 236 0.64 -7.73 9.62
CA ARG A 236 -0.59 -8.08 8.88
C ARG A 236 -1.19 -6.83 8.29
N ILE A 237 -1.85 -7.02 7.15
CA ILE A 237 -2.60 -5.98 6.45
C ILE A 237 -4.06 -6.39 6.35
N ALA A 238 -4.97 -5.47 6.67
CA ALA A 238 -6.39 -5.60 6.44
C ALA A 238 -6.90 -4.43 5.59
N TYR A 239 -7.92 -4.72 4.79
CA TYR A 239 -8.58 -3.77 3.89
C TYR A 239 -10.02 -3.61 4.35
N PHE A 240 -10.51 -2.38 4.37
CA PHE A 240 -11.89 -2.09 4.79
C PHE A 240 -12.43 -0.84 4.10
N THR A 241 -13.75 -0.76 3.98
CA THR A 241 -14.46 0.42 3.48
C THR A 241 -15.23 1.06 4.62
N THR A 242 -15.11 2.36 4.82
CA THR A 242 -15.93 3.10 5.79
C THR A 242 -17.38 3.10 5.35
N ALA A 243 -18.30 3.05 6.31
CA ALA A 243 -19.73 2.97 6.03
C ALA A 243 -20.24 4.25 5.34
N ALA A 244 -21.30 4.09 4.55
CA ALA A 244 -22.15 5.19 4.14
C ALA A 244 -22.83 5.78 5.40
N GLN A 245 -23.34 7.01 5.30
CA GLN A 245 -24.11 7.59 6.39
C GLN A 245 -25.20 6.61 6.81
N SER A 246 -24.99 5.97 7.96
CA SER A 246 -26.01 5.12 8.55
C SER A 246 -27.14 6.02 9.02
N GLY A 247 -28.34 5.74 8.56
CA GLY A 247 -29.49 6.50 9.01
C GLY A 247 -29.67 6.36 10.52
N ARG A 248 -29.43 7.43 11.26
CA ARG A 248 -30.03 7.81 12.54
C ARG A 248 -30.00 6.90 13.77
N TYR A 249 -29.22 5.81 13.80
CA TYR A 249 -29.18 4.96 14.99
C TYR A 249 -27.79 5.00 15.62
N ALA A 250 -27.75 5.45 16.88
CA ALA A 250 -26.58 5.28 17.73
C ALA A 250 -26.25 3.79 17.89
N GLY A 251 -25.00 3.48 18.17
CA GLY A 251 -24.55 2.10 18.35
C GLY A 251 -23.36 2.00 19.31
N MET A 252 -22.88 0.77 19.53
CA MET A 252 -21.71 0.47 20.34
C MET A 252 -20.67 -0.30 19.53
N ALA A 253 -19.42 0.14 19.60
CA ALA A 253 -18.26 -0.58 19.06
C ALA A 253 -17.79 -1.64 20.06
N LEU A 254 -18.48 -2.78 20.12
CA LEU A 254 -18.13 -3.89 21.01
C LEU A 254 -18.05 -5.18 20.20
N GLN A 255 -17.07 -6.04 20.49
CA GLN A 255 -17.03 -7.41 20.02
C GLN A 255 -18.10 -8.24 20.75
N SER A 256 -18.43 -9.40 20.21
CA SER A 256 -19.30 -10.37 20.90
C SER A 256 -18.55 -11.23 21.93
N GLU A 257 -17.23 -11.37 21.79
CA GLU A 257 -16.39 -12.23 22.62
C GLU A 257 -15.09 -11.52 23.00
N TYR A 258 -14.64 -11.72 24.23
CA TYR A 258 -13.37 -11.20 24.76
C TYR A 258 -12.67 -12.28 25.60
N ALA A 259 -11.34 -12.23 25.62
CA ALA A 259 -10.57 -13.06 26.55
C ALA A 259 -10.69 -12.54 28.01
N VAL A 260 -10.61 -13.43 28.98
CA VAL A 260 -10.61 -13.06 30.41
C VAL A 260 -9.49 -12.07 30.71
N GLY A 261 -9.85 -10.94 31.33
CA GLY A 261 -8.91 -9.86 31.66
C GLY A 261 -8.55 -8.93 30.51
N ALA A 262 -9.06 -9.20 29.29
CA ALA A 262 -8.90 -8.26 28.19
C ALA A 262 -9.63 -6.94 28.47
N PRO A 263 -9.10 -5.79 28.03
CA PRO A 263 -9.79 -4.53 28.14
C PRO A 263 -10.99 -4.50 27.17
N VAL A 264 -12.14 -4.10 27.68
CA VAL A 264 -13.36 -3.85 26.89
C VAL A 264 -13.54 -2.34 26.77
N LEU A 265 -13.35 -1.81 25.55
CA LEU A 265 -13.51 -0.39 25.28
C LEU A 265 -14.98 -0.05 25.09
N LEU A 266 -15.53 0.84 25.92
CA LEU A 266 -16.90 1.35 25.80
C LEU A 266 -16.92 2.57 24.88
N LYS A 267 -17.19 2.35 23.60
CA LYS A 267 -17.23 3.41 22.58
C LYS A 267 -18.59 3.47 21.89
N ALA A 268 -19.20 4.64 21.95
CA ALA A 268 -20.41 4.94 21.18
C ALA A 268 -20.06 5.29 19.73
N ILE A 269 -20.94 4.93 18.80
CA ILE A 269 -20.82 5.21 17.37
C ILE A 269 -22.10 5.82 16.84
N ASN A 270 -22.00 6.60 15.76
CA ASN A 270 -23.11 7.33 15.14
C ASN A 270 -23.84 8.27 16.13
N VAL A 271 -23.09 8.89 17.03
CA VAL A 271 -23.58 9.89 17.97
C VAL A 271 -23.04 11.27 17.58
N SER A 272 -23.81 12.33 17.85
CA SER A 272 -23.33 13.69 17.63
C SER A 272 -22.32 14.10 18.72
N ASP A 273 -21.48 15.09 18.43
CA ASP A 273 -20.52 15.64 19.40
C ASP A 273 -21.24 16.31 20.60
N GLU A 274 -22.52 16.64 20.47
CA GLU A 274 -23.35 17.24 21.51
C GLU A 274 -24.15 16.21 22.33
N ALA A 275 -24.09 14.91 21.93
CA ALA A 275 -24.82 13.86 22.61
C ALA A 275 -24.27 13.59 24.02
N GLN A 276 -25.18 13.44 24.97
CA GLN A 276 -24.84 12.98 26.32
C GLN A 276 -24.88 11.46 26.37
N LEU A 277 -23.76 10.86 26.76
CA LEU A 277 -23.59 9.42 26.83
C LEU A 277 -23.56 8.94 28.28
N SER A 278 -24.21 7.81 28.54
CA SER A 278 -24.13 7.11 29.82
C SER A 278 -24.03 5.60 29.57
N TRP A 279 -23.07 4.97 30.21
CA TRP A 279 -22.81 3.55 30.09
C TRP A 279 -23.21 2.79 31.36
N ALA A 280 -23.72 1.58 31.19
CA ALA A 280 -23.87 0.64 32.27
C ALA A 280 -23.39 -0.76 31.84
N VAL A 281 -22.84 -1.51 32.77
CA VAL A 281 -22.41 -2.90 32.60
C VAL A 281 -23.07 -3.71 33.69
N ASP A 282 -23.79 -4.77 33.32
CA ASP A 282 -24.57 -5.63 34.23
C ASP A 282 -25.52 -4.81 35.14
N GLY A 283 -26.07 -3.71 34.61
CA GLY A 283 -26.97 -2.81 35.29
C GLY A 283 -26.29 -1.74 36.19
N GLU A 284 -24.96 -1.78 36.34
CA GLU A 284 -24.18 -0.78 37.10
C GLU A 284 -23.63 0.29 36.16
N THR A 285 -23.92 1.58 36.45
CA THR A 285 -23.44 2.71 35.68
C THR A 285 -21.93 2.88 35.86
N THR A 286 -21.21 3.08 34.76
CA THR A 286 -19.77 3.37 34.76
C THR A 286 -19.45 4.66 34.02
N THR A 287 -18.38 5.34 34.47
CA THR A 287 -17.77 6.50 33.79
C THR A 287 -16.43 6.14 33.13
N GLU A 288 -16.01 4.89 33.30
CA GLU A 288 -14.79 4.42 32.66
C GLU A 288 -15.02 4.12 31.20
N SER A 289 -14.10 4.53 30.33
CA SER A 289 -14.11 4.21 28.92
C SER A 289 -13.57 2.81 28.60
N VAL A 290 -12.88 2.19 29.58
CA VAL A 290 -12.33 0.82 29.44
C VAL A 290 -12.67 0.05 30.72
N VAL A 291 -13.32 -1.10 30.56
CA VAL A 291 -13.67 -1.99 31.68
C VAL A 291 -12.98 -3.36 31.51
N ARG A 292 -12.72 -4.04 32.64
CA ARG A 292 -12.22 -5.42 32.64
C ARG A 292 -13.26 -6.30 33.32
N LEU A 293 -13.74 -7.29 32.60
CA LEU A 293 -14.84 -8.14 33.04
C LEU A 293 -14.33 -9.52 33.45
N ALA A 294 -15.06 -10.16 34.35
CA ALA A 294 -14.81 -11.55 34.74
C ALA A 294 -15.25 -12.50 33.60
N ALA A 295 -14.93 -13.80 33.71
CA ALA A 295 -15.47 -14.78 32.80
C ALA A 295 -17.00 -14.88 32.96
N GLY A 296 -17.73 -14.88 31.86
CA GLY A 296 -19.19 -14.96 31.84
C GLY A 296 -19.84 -14.19 30.69
N GLU A 297 -21.17 -14.12 30.73
CA GLU A 297 -21.95 -13.26 29.84
C GLU A 297 -22.22 -11.94 30.56
N HIS A 298 -22.02 -10.83 29.87
CA HIS A 298 -22.20 -9.48 30.39
C HIS A 298 -23.14 -8.68 29.51
N GLU A 299 -24.01 -7.88 30.14
CA GLU A 299 -24.87 -6.95 29.46
C GLU A 299 -24.22 -5.56 29.47
N VAL A 300 -24.05 -4.96 28.30
CA VAL A 300 -23.57 -3.58 28.15
C VAL A 300 -24.67 -2.72 27.61
N GLU A 301 -25.05 -1.67 28.34
CA GLU A 301 -26.04 -0.67 27.95
C GLU A 301 -25.34 0.65 27.64
N LEU A 302 -25.68 1.24 26.51
CA LEU A 302 -25.37 2.62 26.16
C LEU A 302 -26.67 3.43 26.10
N ARG A 303 -26.73 4.50 26.84
CA ARG A 303 -27.80 5.49 26.77
C ARG A 303 -27.28 6.76 26.11
N VAL A 304 -27.89 7.13 24.99
CA VAL A 304 -27.58 8.32 24.21
C VAL A 304 -28.72 9.31 24.32
N THR A 305 -28.43 10.52 24.77
CA THR A 305 -29.42 11.61 24.81
C THR A 305 -28.92 12.72 23.88
N ASP A 306 -29.67 12.96 22.81
CA ASP A 306 -29.37 13.95 21.79
C ASP A 306 -30.64 14.71 21.37
N GLY A 307 -30.54 16.03 21.31
CA GLY A 307 -31.69 16.90 20.90
C GLY A 307 -32.97 16.64 21.68
N GLY A 308 -32.89 16.22 22.97
CA GLY A 308 -34.05 15.90 23.81
C GLY A 308 -34.65 14.51 23.56
N ARG A 309 -34.06 13.70 22.74
CA ARG A 309 -34.36 12.26 22.54
C ARG A 309 -33.39 11.41 23.31
N THR A 310 -33.89 10.35 23.94
CA THR A 310 -33.03 9.33 24.58
C THR A 310 -33.24 8.01 23.87
N GLU A 311 -32.15 7.41 23.45
CA GLU A 311 -32.07 6.07 22.88
C GLU A 311 -31.25 5.17 23.82
N ILE A 312 -31.70 3.92 23.99
CA ILE A 312 -31.02 2.93 24.81
C ILE A 312 -30.65 1.76 23.90
N ILE A 313 -29.35 1.43 23.87
CA ILE A 313 -28.81 0.34 23.08
C ILE A 313 -28.22 -0.69 24.06
N THR A 314 -28.58 -1.95 23.88
CA THR A 314 -28.09 -3.05 24.73
C THR A 314 -27.34 -4.07 23.86
N LYS A 315 -26.20 -4.52 24.33
CA LYS A 315 -25.42 -5.60 23.69
C LYS A 315 -24.95 -6.60 24.74
N TYR A 316 -25.06 -7.87 24.42
CA TYR A 316 -24.51 -8.94 25.24
C TYR A 316 -23.14 -9.37 24.71
N ILE A 317 -22.17 -9.49 25.58
CA ILE A 317 -20.81 -9.91 25.25
C ILE A 317 -20.42 -11.10 26.13
N LYS A 318 -19.60 -12.00 25.62
CA LYS A 318 -19.08 -13.15 26.32
C LYS A 318 -17.61 -12.95 26.63
N VAL A 319 -17.21 -13.27 27.86
CA VAL A 319 -15.80 -13.25 28.30
C VAL A 319 -15.38 -14.68 28.66
N GLU A 320 -14.41 -15.23 27.94
CA GLU A 320 -13.95 -16.62 28.11
C GLU A 320 -12.44 -16.81 27.93
#